data_8e8c9fc48dfef7d63d77805580d75af5
#
_entry.id   8e8c9fc48dfef7d63d77805580d75af5
#
_cell.length_a   1.000
_cell.length_b   1.000
_cell.length_c   1.000
_cell.angle_alpha   90.00
_cell.angle_beta   90.00
_cell.angle_gamma   90.00
#
_symmetry.space_group_name_H-M   'P 1'
#
loop_
_entity.id
_entity.type
_entity.pdbx_description
1 polymer ?
#
loop_
_entity_poly.entity_id
_entity_poly.type
_entity_poly.pdbx_seq_one_letter_code
_entity_poly.pdbx_strand_id
1 'polypeptide(L)'
;AATLPVLFQRLRRLAPAVTIESFLSKRRETTKELAAGRLDFAVDAPLNTDPQVRHVKLLEDLYVCAMRKGHPLANKQALTLDDYLAQAHIHISSRRSGLGLVDLSLGKMGIQRRIALRSQHYLMATQVLQQTDMVMTIPERFARRNDLHYVYLPINDVPSVETHLYWHESTDQDPANRWMREQIIELSQRVIARESSVETA
;
A
#
# COMPACT_ATOMS: atom_id res chain seq x y z
N ALA A 1 0.79 -6.02 -1.42
CA ALA A 1 1.46 -6.99 -0.52
C ALA A 1 0.47 -7.97 0.14
N ALA A 2 -0.71 -7.52 0.52
CA ALA A 2 -1.67 -8.34 1.28
C ALA A 2 -2.43 -9.37 0.43
N THR A 3 -2.61 -9.12 -0.85
CA THR A 3 -3.38 -9.97 -1.77
C THR A 3 -2.59 -11.21 -2.21
N LEU A 4 -1.26 -11.10 -2.34
CA LEU A 4 -0.43 -12.17 -2.88
C LEU A 4 -0.46 -13.47 -2.07
N PRO A 5 -0.36 -13.49 -0.72
CA PRO A 5 -0.44 -14.73 0.04
C PRO A 5 -1.79 -15.44 -0.12
N VAL A 6 -2.90 -14.70 -0.14
CA VAL A 6 -4.24 -15.26 -0.33
C VAL A 6 -4.44 -15.75 -1.76
N LEU A 7 -3.93 -15.01 -2.74
CA LEU A 7 -3.92 -15.42 -4.15
C LEU A 7 -3.14 -16.73 -4.31
N PHE A 8 -1.94 -16.81 -3.77
CA PHE A 8 -1.09 -18.01 -3.88
C PHE A 8 -1.77 -19.23 -3.24
N GLN A 9 -2.37 -19.09 -2.05
CA GLN A 9 -3.13 -20.16 -1.41
C GLN A 9 -4.30 -20.64 -2.29
N ARG A 10 -5.00 -19.72 -2.95
CA ARG A 10 -6.12 -20.05 -3.86
C ARG A 10 -5.61 -20.77 -5.12
N LEU A 11 -4.54 -20.28 -5.72
CA LEU A 11 -3.95 -20.88 -6.94
C LEU A 11 -3.43 -22.29 -6.71
N ARG A 12 -2.84 -22.57 -5.53
CA ARG A 12 -2.42 -23.93 -5.18
C ARG A 12 -3.55 -24.97 -5.23
N ARG A 13 -4.81 -24.52 -5.08
CA ARG A 13 -5.99 -25.38 -5.18
C ARG A 13 -6.60 -25.42 -6.57
N LEU A 14 -6.63 -24.28 -7.27
CA LEU A 14 -7.32 -24.14 -8.55
C LEU A 14 -6.43 -24.45 -9.75
N ALA A 15 -5.16 -24.12 -9.65
CA ALA A 15 -4.17 -24.25 -10.73
C ALA A 15 -2.78 -24.57 -10.13
N PRO A 16 -2.56 -25.79 -9.58
CA PRO A 16 -1.37 -26.14 -8.83
C PRO A 16 -0.08 -26.10 -9.68
N ALA A 17 -0.19 -26.18 -11.00
CA ALA A 17 0.93 -26.09 -11.92
C ALA A 17 1.37 -24.65 -12.23
N VAL A 18 0.59 -23.63 -11.84
CA VAL A 18 0.96 -22.23 -12.06
C VAL A 18 2.08 -21.81 -11.12
N THR A 19 3.13 -21.25 -11.68
CA THR A 19 4.23 -20.59 -10.96
C THR A 19 4.01 -19.09 -10.94
N ILE A 20 4.26 -18.46 -9.81
CA ILE A 20 4.23 -16.99 -9.66
C ILE A 20 5.62 -16.50 -9.33
N GLU A 21 6.10 -15.55 -10.12
CA GLU A 21 7.27 -14.75 -9.80
C GLU A 21 6.83 -13.34 -9.39
N SER A 22 7.38 -12.85 -8.29
CA SER A 22 7.04 -11.52 -7.78
C SER A 22 8.30 -10.72 -7.48
N PHE A 23 8.44 -9.58 -8.11
CA PHE A 23 9.58 -8.69 -7.90
C PHE A 23 9.14 -7.24 -7.84
N LEU A 24 10.00 -6.41 -7.25
CA LEU A 24 9.80 -4.97 -7.22
C LEU A 24 10.28 -4.36 -8.53
N SER A 25 9.36 -3.85 -9.33
CA SER A 25 9.68 -3.10 -10.55
C SER A 25 9.82 -1.61 -10.27
N LYS A 26 10.67 -0.94 -11.03
CA LYS A 26 10.74 0.52 -11.01
C LYS A 26 9.53 1.09 -11.75
N ARG A 27 8.75 1.95 -11.09
CA ARG A 27 7.51 2.54 -11.65
C ARG A 27 7.67 3.10 -13.07
N ARG A 28 8.83 3.69 -13.38
CA ARG A 28 9.13 4.25 -14.72
C ARG A 28 9.30 3.19 -15.81
N GLU A 29 9.60 1.97 -15.41
CA GLU A 29 9.87 0.85 -16.30
C GLU A 29 8.65 -0.07 -16.45
N THR A 30 7.69 -0.01 -15.50
CA THR A 30 6.53 -0.91 -15.43
C THR A 30 5.76 -0.99 -16.76
N THR A 31 5.45 0.15 -17.38
CA THR A 31 4.74 0.19 -18.67
C THR A 31 5.51 -0.55 -19.77
N LYS A 32 6.83 -0.34 -19.84
CA LYS A 32 7.70 -1.01 -20.82
C LYS A 32 7.82 -2.51 -20.57
N GLU A 33 7.87 -2.92 -19.30
CA GLU A 33 7.94 -4.32 -18.91
C GLU A 33 6.64 -5.06 -19.26
N LEU A 34 5.48 -4.43 -19.04
CA LEU A 34 4.17 -4.96 -19.44
C LEU A 34 4.07 -5.07 -20.98
N ALA A 35 4.45 -4.02 -21.71
CA ALA A 35 4.42 -4.01 -23.17
C ALA A 35 5.35 -5.06 -23.80
N ALA A 36 6.48 -5.33 -23.16
CA ALA A 36 7.45 -6.34 -23.60
C ALA A 36 7.10 -7.77 -23.16
N GLY A 37 6.00 -7.98 -22.42
CA GLY A 37 5.60 -9.29 -21.88
C GLY A 37 6.55 -9.86 -20.83
N ARG A 38 7.41 -9.02 -20.21
CA ARG A 38 8.25 -9.42 -19.08
C ARG A 38 7.51 -9.36 -17.74
N LEU A 39 6.39 -8.64 -17.71
CA LEU A 39 5.40 -8.68 -16.64
C LEU A 39 4.05 -9.02 -17.25
N ASP A 40 3.35 -9.97 -16.69
CA ASP A 40 1.94 -10.23 -16.99
C ASP A 40 1.05 -9.18 -16.33
N PHE A 41 1.41 -8.81 -15.08
CA PHE A 41 0.67 -7.89 -14.23
C PHE A 41 1.59 -6.98 -13.41
N ALA A 42 1.09 -5.79 -13.10
CA ALA A 42 1.67 -4.96 -12.05
C ALA A 42 0.58 -4.52 -11.07
N VAL A 43 0.94 -4.44 -9.78
CA VAL A 43 0.08 -3.89 -8.72
C VAL A 43 0.80 -2.70 -8.11
N ASP A 44 0.25 -1.49 -8.30
CA ASP A 44 0.86 -0.24 -7.82
C ASP A 44 -0.22 0.83 -7.53
N ALA A 45 0.17 1.91 -6.91
CA ALA A 45 -0.60 3.15 -6.87
C ALA A 45 -0.77 3.72 -8.30
N PRO A 46 -1.68 4.69 -8.53
CA PRO A 46 -1.92 5.22 -9.88
C PRO A 46 -0.63 5.55 -10.64
N LEU A 47 -0.48 4.95 -11.79
CA LEU A 47 0.65 5.16 -12.71
C LEU A 47 0.23 6.10 -13.85
N ASN A 48 1.16 6.93 -14.32
CA ASN A 48 1.05 7.56 -15.64
C ASN A 48 1.34 6.48 -16.69
N THR A 49 0.32 5.96 -17.32
CA THR A 49 0.43 4.84 -18.24
C THR A 49 0.23 5.25 -19.69
N ASP A 50 0.83 4.47 -20.58
CA ASP A 50 0.51 4.46 -22.00
C ASP A 50 -0.96 4.04 -22.20
N PRO A 51 -1.69 4.55 -23.22
CA PRO A 51 -3.05 4.11 -23.56
C PRO A 51 -3.20 2.59 -23.76
N GLN A 52 -2.14 1.90 -24.14
CA GLN A 52 -2.11 0.44 -24.30
C GLN A 52 -2.04 -0.33 -22.97
N VAL A 53 -1.80 0.35 -21.84
CA VAL A 53 -1.83 -0.27 -20.51
C VAL A 53 -3.21 -0.10 -19.89
N ARG A 54 -3.91 -1.20 -19.76
CA ARG A 54 -5.21 -1.29 -19.10
C ARG A 54 -5.03 -1.37 -17.59
N HIS A 55 -6.01 -0.90 -16.85
CA HIS A 55 -5.98 -1.01 -15.39
C HIS A 55 -7.38 -1.06 -14.78
N VAL A 56 -7.43 -1.56 -13.55
CA VAL A 56 -8.61 -1.52 -12.69
C VAL A 56 -8.21 -1.18 -11.26
N LYS A 57 -9.00 -0.36 -10.59
CA LYS A 57 -8.81 -0.09 -9.17
C LYS A 57 -9.18 -1.34 -8.36
N LEU A 58 -8.24 -1.83 -7.55
CA LEU A 58 -8.45 -2.98 -6.68
C LEU A 58 -8.96 -2.56 -5.30
N LEU A 59 -8.38 -1.50 -4.73
CA LEU A 59 -8.76 -1.02 -3.41
C LEU A 59 -8.38 0.47 -3.24
N GLU A 60 -9.02 1.06 -2.27
CA GLU A 60 -8.72 2.38 -1.73
C GLU A 60 -8.55 2.27 -0.23
N ASP A 61 -7.64 3.03 0.35
CA ASP A 61 -7.27 2.98 1.75
C ASP A 61 -6.91 4.38 2.27
N LEU A 62 -6.98 4.58 3.57
CA LEU A 62 -6.61 5.83 4.21
C LEU A 62 -5.22 5.73 4.82
N TYR A 63 -4.51 6.85 4.89
CA TYR A 63 -3.31 6.96 5.69
C TYR A 63 -3.66 7.15 7.17
N VAL A 64 -2.96 6.41 8.02
CA VAL A 64 -3.04 6.53 9.47
C VAL A 64 -1.65 6.76 10.07
N CYS A 65 -1.62 7.32 11.27
CA CYS A 65 -0.41 7.39 12.10
C CYS A 65 -0.32 6.11 12.92
N ALA A 66 0.56 5.21 12.52
CA ALA A 66 0.81 3.95 13.22
C ALA A 66 1.98 4.07 14.18
N MET A 67 1.88 3.33 15.29
CA MET A 67 2.86 3.29 16.38
C MET A 67 2.83 1.93 17.08
N ARG A 68 3.82 1.64 17.94
CA ARG A 68 3.77 0.46 18.80
C ARG A 68 2.62 0.54 19.82
N LYS A 69 2.10 -0.58 20.27
CA LYS A 69 0.96 -0.63 21.23
C LYS A 69 1.21 0.11 22.55
N GLY A 70 2.41 0.16 23.05
CA GLY A 70 2.76 0.88 24.28
C GLY A 70 3.33 2.28 24.06
N HIS A 71 3.08 2.90 22.90
CA HIS A 71 3.53 4.26 22.62
C HIS A 71 2.83 5.29 23.51
N PRO A 72 3.50 6.38 23.94
CA PRO A 72 2.88 7.41 24.80
C PRO A 72 1.59 8.02 24.24
N LEU A 73 1.46 8.08 22.91
CA LEU A 73 0.26 8.58 22.22
C LEU A 73 -0.82 7.51 22.00
N ALA A 74 -0.57 6.24 22.30
CA ALA A 74 -1.52 5.16 22.03
C ALA A 74 -2.85 5.27 22.80
N ASN A 75 -2.86 6.00 23.92
CA ASN A 75 -4.08 6.24 24.71
C ASN A 75 -4.93 7.40 24.18
N LYS A 76 -4.47 8.14 23.16
CA LYS A 76 -5.24 9.23 22.57
C LYS A 76 -6.20 8.68 21.50
N GLN A 77 -7.46 9.10 21.56
CA GLN A 77 -8.45 8.78 20.54
C GLN A 77 -8.24 9.58 19.25
N ALA A 78 -7.67 10.78 19.38
CA ALA A 78 -7.31 11.64 18.27
C ALA A 78 -5.97 12.35 18.55
N LEU A 79 -5.17 12.55 17.52
CA LEU A 79 -3.94 13.32 17.60
C LEU A 79 -4.20 14.77 17.18
N THR A 80 -3.55 15.71 17.85
CA THR A 80 -3.39 17.06 17.31
C THR A 80 -2.27 17.08 16.28
N LEU A 81 -2.23 18.13 15.45
CA LEU A 81 -1.13 18.32 14.50
C LEU A 81 0.23 18.43 15.23
N ASP A 82 0.25 19.13 16.37
CA ASP A 82 1.46 19.26 17.21
C ASP A 82 1.91 17.91 17.78
N ASP A 83 0.97 17.06 18.25
CA ASP A 83 1.29 15.71 18.69
C ASP A 83 1.99 14.91 17.57
N TYR A 84 1.47 15.00 16.36
CA TYR A 84 2.00 14.31 15.20
C TYR A 84 3.38 14.83 14.79
N LEU A 85 3.55 16.16 14.73
CA LEU A 85 4.80 16.81 14.31
C LEU A 85 5.93 16.66 15.34
N ALA A 86 5.59 16.55 16.63
CA ALA A 86 6.58 16.34 17.69
C ALA A 86 7.29 14.99 17.60
N GLN A 87 6.75 14.03 16.85
CA GLN A 87 7.32 12.69 16.75
C GLN A 87 8.50 12.61 15.77
N ALA A 88 9.31 11.58 15.95
CA ALA A 88 10.26 11.12 14.95
C ALA A 88 9.55 10.17 13.99
N HIS A 89 9.62 10.44 12.70
CA HIS A 89 8.86 9.68 11.70
C HIS A 89 9.73 8.69 10.94
N ILE A 90 9.16 7.49 10.71
CA ILE A 90 9.65 6.54 9.71
C ILE A 90 8.90 6.84 8.39
N HIS A 91 9.64 7.11 7.34
CA HIS A 91 9.09 7.30 5.99
C HIS A 91 9.40 6.12 5.10
N ILE A 92 8.35 5.47 4.58
CA ILE A 92 8.49 4.37 3.64
C ILE A 92 8.29 4.89 2.22
N SER A 93 9.27 4.65 1.37
CA SER A 93 9.20 5.02 -0.04
C SER A 93 10.10 4.15 -0.89
N SER A 94 9.62 3.69 -2.04
CA SER A 94 10.45 3.03 -3.06
C SER A 94 11.47 3.99 -3.72
N ARG A 95 11.29 5.29 -3.55
CA ARG A 95 12.20 6.32 -4.06
C ARG A 95 13.24 6.67 -3.01
N ARG A 96 14.51 6.87 -3.45
CA ARG A 96 15.60 7.30 -2.57
C ARG A 96 15.38 8.70 -2.01
N SER A 97 14.69 9.56 -2.75
CA SER A 97 14.41 10.96 -2.40
C SER A 97 13.00 11.35 -2.84
N GLY A 98 12.53 12.49 -2.39
CA GLY A 98 11.24 13.06 -2.71
C GLY A 98 10.25 12.99 -1.56
N LEU A 99 9.16 13.73 -1.73
CA LEU A 99 8.08 13.85 -0.76
C LEU A 99 7.04 12.76 -0.97
N GLY A 100 6.48 12.25 0.13
CA GLY A 100 5.27 11.43 0.11
C GLY A 100 4.02 12.29 0.01
N LEU A 101 2.85 11.67 -0.18
CA LEU A 101 1.56 12.38 -0.27
C LEU A 101 1.29 13.22 0.98
N VAL A 102 1.57 12.68 2.15
CA VAL A 102 1.42 13.41 3.43
C VAL A 102 2.39 14.58 3.51
N ASP A 103 3.63 14.42 3.05
CA ASP A 103 4.62 15.50 3.05
C ASP A 103 4.23 16.61 2.07
N LEU A 104 3.56 16.27 0.96
CA LEU A 104 2.99 17.25 0.04
C LEU A 104 1.82 18.03 0.67
N SER A 105 0.93 17.35 1.42
CA SER A 105 -0.16 17.99 2.14
C SER A 105 0.36 18.91 3.25
N LEU A 106 1.34 18.49 4.04
CA LEU A 106 2.01 19.33 5.02
C LEU A 106 2.72 20.54 4.37
N GLY A 107 3.38 20.31 3.23
CA GLY A 107 4.08 21.36 2.48
C GLY A 107 3.15 22.47 1.99
N LYS A 108 1.89 22.19 1.64
CA LYS A 108 0.88 23.20 1.32
C LYS A 108 0.57 24.12 2.51
N MET A 109 0.79 23.64 3.73
CA MET A 109 0.63 24.39 4.98
C MET A 109 1.94 25.07 5.43
N GLY A 110 3.02 24.93 4.66
CA GLY A 110 4.34 25.43 5.04
C GLY A 110 5.02 24.63 6.15
N ILE A 111 4.58 23.39 6.40
CA ILE A 111 4.99 22.54 7.53
C ILE A 111 5.81 21.37 7.03
N GLN A 112 6.78 20.94 7.84
CA GLN A 112 7.58 19.73 7.61
C GLN A 112 7.64 18.89 8.87
N ARG A 113 7.54 17.58 8.73
CA ARG A 113 7.76 16.62 9.82
C ARG A 113 9.22 16.13 9.83
N ARG A 114 9.70 15.74 10.99
CA ARG A 114 11.05 15.20 11.18
C ARG A 114 11.13 13.73 10.76
N ILE A 115 11.69 13.45 9.58
CA ILE A 115 11.96 12.08 9.14
C ILE A 115 13.27 11.60 9.77
N ALA A 116 13.19 10.70 10.74
CA ALA A 116 14.34 10.11 11.41
C ALA A 116 14.85 8.85 10.70
N LEU A 117 13.97 8.10 10.05
CA LEU A 117 14.33 6.92 9.26
C LEU A 117 13.60 6.94 7.91
N ARG A 118 14.34 6.70 6.83
CA ARG A 118 13.79 6.45 5.50
C ARG A 118 14.10 5.03 5.08
N SER A 119 13.07 4.25 4.71
CA SER A 119 13.20 2.86 4.31
C SER A 119 12.41 2.55 3.05
N GLN A 120 12.86 1.54 2.30
CA GLN A 120 12.09 0.93 1.20
C GLN A 120 11.34 -0.34 1.65
N HIS A 121 11.67 -0.88 2.82
CA HIS A 121 11.20 -2.17 3.31
C HIS A 121 10.21 -2.01 4.46
N TYR A 122 8.93 -2.27 4.18
CA TYR A 122 7.87 -2.22 5.18
C TYR A 122 8.15 -3.11 6.39
N LEU A 123 8.59 -4.36 6.16
CA LEU A 123 8.82 -5.31 7.25
C LEU A 123 9.89 -4.83 8.24
N MET A 124 11.03 -4.36 7.71
CA MET A 124 12.10 -3.81 8.56
C MET A 124 11.63 -2.55 9.30
N ALA A 125 10.93 -1.66 8.61
CA ALA A 125 10.40 -0.44 9.22
C ALA A 125 9.41 -0.75 10.35
N THR A 126 8.57 -1.78 10.19
CA THR A 126 7.65 -2.24 11.23
C THR A 126 8.41 -2.78 12.45
N GLN A 127 9.50 -3.52 12.27
CA GLN A 127 10.33 -3.99 13.39
C GLN A 127 10.98 -2.83 14.16
N VAL A 128 11.47 -1.81 13.46
CA VAL A 128 11.99 -0.58 14.12
C VAL A 128 10.88 0.15 14.87
N LEU A 129 9.69 0.27 14.27
CA LEU A 129 8.54 0.90 14.91
C LEU A 129 8.16 0.22 16.22
N GLN A 130 8.15 -1.11 16.25
CA GLN A 130 7.80 -1.90 17.45
C GLN A 130 8.79 -1.75 18.60
N GLN A 131 10.01 -1.31 18.35
CA GLN A 131 11.09 -1.17 19.31
C GLN A 131 11.41 0.29 19.70
N THR A 132 10.67 1.27 19.13
CA THR A 132 10.96 2.69 19.34
C THR A 132 9.68 3.49 19.53
N ASP A 133 9.83 4.73 20.03
CA ASP A 133 8.74 5.71 20.09
C ASP A 133 8.64 6.55 18.79
N MET A 134 9.06 5.99 17.67
CA MET A 134 8.81 6.58 16.36
C MET A 134 7.37 6.32 15.92
N VAL A 135 6.90 7.12 14.98
CA VAL A 135 5.61 6.90 14.32
C VAL A 135 5.81 6.68 12.81
N MET A 136 4.86 6.01 12.19
CA MET A 136 4.92 5.68 10.77
C MET A 136 3.58 6.01 10.10
N THR A 137 3.61 6.80 9.03
CA THR A 137 2.40 7.06 8.25
C THR A 137 2.27 6.02 7.15
N ILE A 138 1.23 5.21 7.23
CA ILE A 138 1.00 4.03 6.40
C ILE A 138 -0.48 3.83 6.11
N PRO A 139 -0.85 3.01 5.11
CA PRO A 139 -2.23 2.61 4.90
C PRO A 139 -2.81 1.88 6.13
N GLU A 140 -4.06 2.18 6.47
CA GLU A 140 -4.74 1.63 7.63
C GLU A 140 -4.78 0.10 7.61
N ARG A 141 -5.09 -0.50 6.45
CA ARG A 141 -5.11 -1.97 6.29
C ARG A 141 -3.75 -2.61 6.59
N PHE A 142 -2.66 -1.89 6.31
CA PHE A 142 -1.34 -2.39 6.66
C PHE A 142 -1.13 -2.34 8.19
N ALA A 143 -1.54 -1.27 8.86
CA ALA A 143 -1.45 -1.15 10.31
C ALA A 143 -2.24 -2.26 11.02
N ARG A 144 -3.49 -2.47 10.64
CA ARG A 144 -4.37 -3.53 11.18
C ARG A 144 -3.75 -4.92 11.04
N ARG A 145 -3.24 -5.27 9.86
CA ARG A 145 -2.67 -6.60 9.58
C ARG A 145 -1.36 -6.91 10.29
N ASN A 146 -0.65 -5.88 10.71
CA ASN A 146 0.60 -6.02 11.44
C ASN A 146 0.43 -5.79 12.94
N ASP A 147 -0.83 -5.77 13.41
CA ASP A 147 -1.19 -5.61 14.81
C ASP A 147 -0.55 -4.35 15.46
N LEU A 148 -0.46 -3.27 14.68
CA LEU A 148 0.02 -1.98 15.15
C LEU A 148 -1.12 -1.18 15.74
N HIS A 149 -0.81 -0.37 16.76
CA HIS A 149 -1.72 0.68 17.18
C HIS A 149 -1.70 1.81 16.14
N TYR A 150 -2.85 2.41 15.85
CA TYR A 150 -2.93 3.55 14.93
C TYR A 150 -4.04 4.52 15.33
N VAL A 151 -3.86 5.76 14.92
CA VAL A 151 -4.83 6.84 15.03
C VAL A 151 -4.93 7.53 13.68
N TYR A 152 -6.09 8.05 13.33
CA TYR A 152 -6.25 8.81 12.09
C TYR A 152 -5.37 10.06 12.07
N LEU A 153 -4.93 10.46 10.89
CA LEU A 153 -4.04 11.61 10.74
C LEU A 153 -4.77 12.91 11.09
N PRO A 154 -4.13 13.82 11.84
CA PRO A 154 -4.66 15.14 12.13
C PRO A 154 -4.37 16.12 10.98
N ILE A 155 -4.48 15.68 9.75
CA ILE A 155 -4.14 16.44 8.54
C ILE A 155 -5.31 16.29 7.57
N ASN A 156 -5.92 17.40 7.21
CA ASN A 156 -6.95 17.45 6.19
C ASN A 156 -6.31 17.31 4.79
N ASP A 157 -7.10 16.90 3.81
CA ASP A 157 -6.73 16.84 2.40
C ASP A 157 -5.53 15.93 2.07
N VAL A 158 -5.31 14.87 2.88
CA VAL A 158 -4.40 13.80 2.50
C VAL A 158 -5.13 12.89 1.52
N PRO A 159 -4.64 12.75 0.28
CA PRO A 159 -5.28 11.85 -0.68
C PRO A 159 -5.30 10.41 -0.17
N SER A 160 -6.37 9.69 -0.48
CA SER A 160 -6.44 8.24 -0.24
C SER A 160 -5.35 7.48 -1.02
N VAL A 161 -5.06 6.28 -0.55
CA VAL A 161 -4.10 5.38 -1.20
C VAL A 161 -4.88 4.45 -2.12
N GLU A 162 -4.83 4.70 -3.40
CA GLU A 162 -5.39 3.76 -4.37
C GLU A 162 -4.35 2.70 -4.77
N THR A 163 -4.82 1.48 -4.96
CA THR A 163 -4.03 0.38 -5.53
C THR A 163 -4.74 -0.15 -6.76
N HIS A 164 -4.02 -0.22 -7.87
CA HIS A 164 -4.52 -0.66 -9.17
C HIS A 164 -3.79 -1.91 -9.64
N LEU A 165 -4.49 -2.74 -10.40
CA LEU A 165 -3.94 -3.82 -11.21
C LEU A 165 -3.76 -3.31 -12.64
N TYR A 166 -2.60 -3.55 -13.23
CA TYR A 166 -2.23 -3.15 -14.58
C TYR A 166 -1.86 -4.36 -15.43
N TRP A 167 -2.20 -4.32 -16.72
CA TRP A 167 -1.80 -5.29 -17.74
C TRP A 167 -1.71 -4.60 -19.10
N HIS A 168 -1.04 -5.22 -20.06
CA HIS A 168 -0.97 -4.68 -21.42
C HIS A 168 -2.17 -5.15 -22.25
N GLU A 169 -2.67 -4.31 -23.16
CA GLU A 169 -3.84 -4.62 -24.00
C GLU A 169 -3.65 -5.85 -24.90
N SER A 170 -2.40 -6.16 -25.30
CA SER A 170 -2.10 -7.37 -26.10
C SER A 170 -2.51 -8.67 -25.40
N THR A 171 -2.57 -8.68 -24.06
CA THR A 171 -3.00 -9.84 -23.26
C THR A 171 -4.45 -9.74 -22.79
N ASP A 172 -5.19 -8.71 -23.23
CA ASP A 172 -6.54 -8.45 -22.74
C ASP A 172 -7.53 -9.58 -23.07
N GLN A 173 -7.36 -10.20 -24.24
CA GLN A 173 -8.19 -11.31 -24.70
C GLN A 173 -7.57 -12.69 -24.43
N ASP A 174 -6.36 -12.76 -23.88
CA ASP A 174 -5.75 -14.04 -23.49
C ASP A 174 -6.54 -14.71 -22.37
N PRO A 175 -7.02 -15.95 -22.53
CA PRO A 175 -7.87 -16.60 -21.53
C PRO A 175 -7.18 -16.81 -20.18
N ALA A 176 -5.89 -17.11 -20.17
CA ALA A 176 -5.15 -17.36 -18.94
C ALA A 176 -4.91 -16.05 -18.18
N ASN A 177 -4.54 -14.97 -18.90
CA ASN A 177 -4.38 -13.65 -18.32
C ASN A 177 -5.71 -13.13 -17.76
N ARG A 178 -6.82 -13.27 -18.52
CA ARG A 178 -8.17 -12.89 -18.09
C ARG A 178 -8.58 -13.62 -16.81
N TRP A 179 -8.43 -14.95 -16.80
CA TRP A 179 -8.73 -15.75 -15.61
C TRP A 179 -7.94 -15.30 -14.40
N MET A 180 -6.64 -15.04 -14.54
CA MET A 180 -5.80 -14.58 -13.45
C MET A 180 -6.23 -13.20 -12.94
N ARG A 181 -6.57 -12.26 -13.84
CA ARG A 181 -7.11 -10.94 -13.46
C ARG A 181 -8.38 -11.08 -12.61
N GLU A 182 -9.29 -11.94 -13.04
CA GLU A 182 -10.54 -12.21 -12.31
C GLU A 182 -10.25 -12.74 -10.90
N GLN A 183 -9.27 -13.65 -10.75
CA GLN A 183 -8.85 -14.14 -9.43
C GLN A 183 -8.32 -13.00 -8.54
N ILE A 184 -7.49 -12.12 -9.08
CA ILE A 184 -6.91 -10.99 -8.33
C ILE A 184 -8.00 -10.00 -7.92
N ILE A 185 -8.90 -9.64 -8.83
CA ILE A 185 -9.99 -8.69 -8.59
C ILE A 185 -10.95 -9.23 -7.53
N GLU A 186 -11.42 -10.46 -7.71
CA GLU A 186 -12.35 -11.10 -6.77
C GLU A 186 -11.78 -11.19 -5.35
N LEU A 187 -10.51 -11.58 -5.23
CA LEU A 187 -9.85 -11.64 -3.92
C LEU A 187 -9.71 -10.26 -3.27
N SER A 188 -9.44 -9.22 -4.05
CA SER A 188 -9.35 -7.85 -3.54
C SER A 188 -10.70 -7.38 -3.00
N GLN A 189 -11.79 -7.67 -3.70
CA GLN A 189 -13.16 -7.37 -3.26
C GLN A 189 -13.55 -8.13 -1.99
N ARG A 190 -13.20 -9.42 -1.90
CA ARG A 190 -13.46 -10.23 -0.70
C ARG A 190 -12.70 -9.76 0.53
N VAL A 191 -11.48 -9.28 0.34
CA VAL A 191 -10.68 -8.69 1.41
C VAL A 191 -11.35 -7.43 1.94
N ILE A 192 -11.85 -6.56 1.06
CA ILE A 192 -12.59 -5.35 1.43
C ILE A 192 -13.87 -5.72 2.21
N ALA A 193 -14.68 -6.65 1.70
CA ALA A 193 -15.94 -7.05 2.32
C ALA A 193 -15.76 -7.62 3.72
N ARG A 194 -14.71 -8.43 3.95
CA ARG A 194 -14.42 -9.00 5.27
C ARG A 194 -14.01 -7.95 6.30
N GLU A 195 -13.24 -6.96 5.88
CA GLU A 195 -12.79 -5.90 6.79
C GLU A 195 -13.95 -4.97 7.18
N SER A 196 -14.86 -4.66 6.25
CA SER A 196 -16.08 -3.88 6.55
C SER A 196 -17.04 -4.62 7.49
N SER A 197 -17.08 -5.95 7.47
CA SER A 197 -17.93 -6.76 8.36
C SER A 197 -17.44 -6.79 9.81
N VAL A 198 -16.15 -6.56 10.04
CA VAL A 198 -15.55 -6.53 11.38
C VAL A 198 -15.76 -5.16 12.05
N GLU A 199 -16.00 -4.11 11.27
CA GLU A 199 -16.27 -2.75 11.78
C GLU A 199 -17.70 -2.56 12.30
N THR A 200 -18.62 -3.46 11.92
CA THR A 200 -20.06 -3.37 12.26
C THR A 200 -20.44 -4.32 13.40
N ALA A 201 -19.51 -5.09 13.93
CA ALA A 201 -19.73 -6.04 15.03
C ALA A 201 -19.01 -5.61 16.32
#